data_a53a752593092a4990efde3c9ca1217c
#
_entry.id   a53a752593092a4990efde3c9ca1217c
#
_cell.length_a   1.000
_cell.length_b   1.000
_cell.length_c   1.000
_cell.angle_alpha   90.00
_cell.angle_beta   90.00
_cell.angle_gamma   90.00
#
_symmetry.space_group_name_H-M   'P 1'
#
loop_
_entity.id
_entity.type
_entity.pdbx_description
1 polymer ?
#
loop_
_entity_poly.entity_id
_entity_poly.type
_entity_poly.pdbx_seq_one_letter_code
_entity_poly.pdbx_strand_id
1 'polypeptide(L)'
;MTLYHVYALIDPTDRQIRYVGISRDPNKRLYRHCHNPGKCTSEWIQGLRARGLQPEIFVLDAMEVSHPRYCREQEWITILIGKYPLLNHVVVSHVSFWAVSPVLTKWEKIRHLLDNANVRPAVVSTDIPKDA
;
A
#
# COMPACT_ATOMS: atom_id res chain seq x y z
N MET A 1 -15.52 17.74 -8.81
CA MET A 1 -15.35 16.27 -8.71
C MET A 1 -14.27 15.98 -7.71
N THR A 2 -14.56 15.08 -6.78
CA THR A 2 -13.61 14.73 -5.72
C THR A 2 -12.95 13.42 -6.05
N LEU A 3 -11.63 13.40 -6.02
CA LEU A 3 -10.86 12.16 -6.21
C LEU A 3 -10.42 11.63 -4.87
N TYR A 4 -10.47 10.31 -4.75
CA TYR A 4 -9.82 9.60 -3.67
C TYR A 4 -8.57 8.93 -4.22
N HIS A 5 -7.56 8.83 -3.41
CA HIS A 5 -6.29 8.23 -3.80
C HIS A 5 -5.98 7.04 -2.92
N VAL A 6 -5.59 5.95 -3.55
CA VAL A 6 -5.01 4.82 -2.83
C VAL A 6 -3.53 5.09 -2.73
N TYR A 7 -2.99 5.04 -1.53
CA TYR A 7 -1.58 5.35 -1.30
C TYR A 7 -0.91 4.20 -0.56
N ALA A 8 0.40 4.13 -0.73
CA ALA A 8 1.24 3.21 0.01
C ALA A 8 2.15 3.99 0.93
N LEU A 9 2.37 3.49 2.12
CA LEU A 9 3.40 4.00 3.02
C LEU A 9 4.61 3.07 2.94
N ILE A 10 5.77 3.65 2.72
CA ILE A 10 7.00 2.93 2.47
C ILE A 10 7.95 3.15 3.63
N ASP A 11 8.54 2.06 4.11
CA ASP A 11 9.56 2.13 5.15
C ASP A 11 10.86 2.61 4.50
N PRO A 12 11.41 3.74 4.94
CA PRO A 12 12.61 4.27 4.31
C PRO A 12 13.87 3.44 4.61
N THR A 13 13.82 2.54 5.58
CA THR A 13 15.00 1.76 5.95
C THR A 13 15.20 0.54 5.06
N ASP A 14 14.11 -0.09 4.62
CA ASP A 14 14.21 -1.28 3.76
C ASP A 14 13.49 -1.13 2.43
N ARG A 15 12.90 0.03 2.19
CA ARG A 15 12.20 0.37 0.95
C ARG A 15 11.05 -0.58 0.65
N GLN A 16 10.37 -1.05 1.69
CA GLN A 16 9.22 -1.93 1.54
C GLN A 16 7.93 -1.21 1.86
N ILE A 17 6.88 -1.54 1.12
CA ILE A 17 5.55 -1.02 1.41
C ILE A 17 5.05 -1.71 2.68
N ARG A 18 4.64 -0.92 3.66
CA ARG A 18 4.13 -1.44 4.93
C ARG A 18 2.64 -1.24 5.12
N TYR A 19 2.05 -0.32 4.39
CA TYR A 19 0.65 0.01 4.62
C TYR A 19 0.03 0.57 3.34
N VAL A 20 -1.24 0.23 3.11
CA VAL A 20 -2.03 0.76 2.00
C VAL A 20 -3.28 1.39 2.58
N GLY A 21 -3.57 2.60 2.18
CA GLY A 21 -4.75 3.32 2.64
C GLY A 21 -5.41 4.08 1.52
N ILE A 22 -6.50 4.76 1.86
CA ILE A 22 -7.23 5.57 0.89
C ILE A 22 -7.59 6.90 1.52
N SER A 23 -7.45 7.99 0.77
CA SER A 23 -7.70 9.33 1.28
C SER A 23 -7.93 10.30 0.14
N ARG A 24 -8.67 11.37 0.41
CA ARG A 24 -8.79 12.47 -0.54
C ARG A 24 -7.53 13.31 -0.57
N ASP A 25 -6.77 13.31 0.52
CA ASP A 25 -5.54 14.11 0.64
C ASP A 25 -4.46 13.22 1.28
N PRO A 26 -3.69 12.50 0.46
CA PRO A 26 -2.67 11.58 0.99
C PRO A 26 -1.61 12.27 1.85
N ASN A 27 -1.19 13.49 1.50
CA ASN A 27 -0.17 14.18 2.28
C ASN A 27 -0.67 14.54 3.68
N LYS A 28 -1.92 14.94 3.77
CA LYS A 28 -2.54 15.24 5.07
C LYS A 28 -2.67 13.96 5.89
N ARG A 29 -2.99 12.85 5.23
CA ARG A 29 -3.10 11.57 5.91
C ARG A 29 -1.71 11.09 6.38
N LEU A 30 -0.67 11.34 5.61
CA LEU A 30 0.70 11.02 6.04
C LEU A 30 1.04 11.77 7.33
N TYR A 31 0.74 13.06 7.38
CA TYR A 31 0.96 13.85 8.59
C TYR A 31 0.23 13.21 9.77
N ARG A 32 -1.02 12.82 9.55
CA ARG A 32 -1.82 12.21 10.60
C ARG A 32 -1.24 10.87 11.05
N HIS A 33 -0.77 10.05 10.12
CA HIS A 33 -0.11 8.80 10.48
C HIS A 33 1.10 9.03 11.37
N CYS A 34 1.88 10.05 11.08
CA CYS A 34 3.09 10.33 11.84
C CYS A 34 2.79 10.85 13.24
N HIS A 35 1.72 11.60 13.41
CA HIS A 35 1.42 12.27 14.67
C HIS A 35 0.37 11.55 15.51
N ASN A 36 -0.46 10.73 14.88
CA ASN A 36 -1.51 9.98 15.56
C ASN A 36 -1.75 8.68 14.82
N PRO A 37 -0.78 7.76 14.84
CA PRO A 37 -0.89 6.54 14.06
C PRO A 37 -2.01 5.63 14.56
N GLY A 38 -2.63 4.92 13.61
CA GLY A 38 -3.65 3.95 13.92
C GLY A 38 -3.08 2.67 14.51
N LYS A 39 -3.95 1.75 14.89
CA LYS A 39 -3.54 0.51 15.54
C LYS A 39 -2.54 -0.30 14.75
N CYS A 40 -2.78 -0.44 13.45
CA CYS A 40 -1.96 -1.32 12.62
C CYS A 40 -0.54 -0.80 12.43
N THR A 41 -0.36 0.52 12.46
CA THR A 41 0.91 1.13 12.10
C THR A 41 1.63 1.76 13.28
N SER A 42 1.00 1.79 14.45
CA SER A 42 1.50 2.55 15.59
C SER A 42 2.93 2.17 16.00
N GLU A 43 3.18 0.90 16.16
CA GLU A 43 4.50 0.43 16.60
C GLU A 43 5.56 0.75 15.57
N TRP A 44 5.25 0.52 14.31
CA TRP A 44 6.17 0.79 13.22
C TRP A 44 6.52 2.28 13.13
N ILE A 45 5.49 3.13 13.15
CA ILE A 45 5.72 4.57 13.01
C ILE A 45 6.47 5.14 14.21
N GLN A 46 6.14 4.68 15.43
CA GLN A 46 6.86 5.11 16.60
C GLN A 46 8.33 4.71 16.53
N GLY A 47 8.61 3.51 16.05
CA GLY A 47 9.98 3.07 15.86
C GLY A 47 10.74 3.92 14.86
N LEU A 48 10.12 4.30 13.75
CA LEU A 48 10.74 5.19 12.78
C LEU A 48 11.02 6.56 13.38
N ARG A 49 10.04 7.12 14.09
CA ARG A 49 10.18 8.45 14.69
C ARG A 49 11.27 8.47 15.74
N ALA A 50 11.43 7.40 16.49
CA ALA A 50 12.51 7.31 17.47
C ALA A 50 13.88 7.38 16.83
N ARG A 51 13.95 7.07 15.52
CA ARG A 51 15.19 7.13 14.75
C ARG A 51 15.27 8.40 13.89
N GLY A 52 14.36 9.35 14.09
CA GLY A 52 14.31 10.57 13.30
C GLY A 52 13.80 10.36 11.88
N LEU A 53 13.06 9.29 11.63
CA LEU A 53 12.57 8.94 10.30
C LEU A 53 11.05 8.99 10.26
N GLN A 54 10.51 9.02 9.06
CA GLN A 54 9.07 8.90 8.84
C GLN A 54 8.81 8.13 7.56
N PRO A 55 7.62 7.55 7.39
CA PRO A 55 7.29 6.84 6.16
C PRO A 55 7.31 7.78 4.95
N GLU A 56 7.64 7.22 3.80
CA GLU A 56 7.42 7.90 2.53
C GLU A 56 6.05 7.50 2.00
N ILE A 57 5.43 8.36 1.21
CA ILE A 57 4.13 8.07 0.66
C ILE A 57 4.22 8.00 -0.87
N PHE A 58 3.49 7.05 -1.45
CA PHE A 58 3.44 6.88 -2.89
C PHE A 58 1.99 6.63 -3.29
N VAL A 59 1.48 7.41 -4.23
CA VAL A 59 0.09 7.27 -4.68
C VAL A 59 0.02 6.18 -5.73
N LEU A 60 -0.79 5.17 -5.46
CA LEU A 60 -0.93 4.00 -6.33
C LEU A 60 -2.06 4.18 -7.35
N ASP A 61 -3.11 4.88 -6.99
CA ASP A 61 -4.33 4.90 -7.78
C ASP A 61 -5.15 6.12 -7.40
N ALA A 62 -6.04 6.52 -8.30
CA ALA A 62 -6.99 7.58 -8.04
C ALA A 62 -8.34 7.18 -8.61
N MET A 63 -9.42 7.54 -7.94
CA MET A 63 -10.76 7.21 -8.40
C MET A 63 -11.75 8.26 -7.94
N GLU A 64 -12.87 8.32 -8.64
CA GLU A 64 -13.93 9.24 -8.27
C GLU A 64 -14.73 8.71 -7.09
N VAL A 65 -15.45 9.62 -6.43
CA VAL A 65 -16.23 9.30 -5.25
C VAL A 65 -17.27 8.21 -5.51
N SER A 66 -17.78 8.13 -6.75
CA SER A 66 -18.80 7.15 -7.10
C SER A 66 -18.34 5.72 -6.96
N HIS A 67 -17.02 5.48 -7.01
CA HIS A 67 -16.51 4.13 -6.84
C HIS A 67 -16.46 3.78 -5.35
N PRO A 68 -16.86 2.57 -4.95
CA PRO A 68 -16.76 2.16 -3.56
C PRO A 68 -15.31 2.13 -3.10
N ARG A 69 -14.93 3.13 -2.29
CA ARG A 69 -13.53 3.30 -1.84
C ARG A 69 -12.98 2.09 -1.12
N TYR A 70 -13.83 1.52 -0.26
CA TYR A 70 -13.42 0.38 0.54
C TYR A 70 -12.99 -0.79 -0.35
N CYS A 71 -13.75 -1.03 -1.41
CA CYS A 71 -13.44 -2.14 -2.31
C CYS A 71 -12.11 -1.92 -3.03
N ARG A 72 -11.86 -0.69 -3.47
CA ARG A 72 -10.62 -0.39 -4.18
C ARG A 72 -9.40 -0.56 -3.27
N GLU A 73 -9.52 -0.13 -2.03
CA GLU A 73 -8.45 -0.31 -1.06
C GLU A 73 -8.18 -1.80 -0.84
N GLN A 74 -9.23 -2.59 -0.66
CA GLN A 74 -9.09 -4.03 -0.44
C GLN A 74 -8.49 -4.73 -1.66
N GLU A 75 -8.85 -4.31 -2.85
CA GLU A 75 -8.29 -4.85 -4.08
C GLU A 75 -6.78 -4.65 -4.14
N TRP A 76 -6.31 -3.45 -3.82
CA TRP A 76 -4.88 -3.16 -3.79
C TRP A 76 -4.17 -3.96 -2.70
N ILE A 77 -4.76 -4.06 -1.51
CA ILE A 77 -4.18 -4.87 -0.44
C ILE A 77 -4.05 -6.32 -0.88
N THR A 78 -5.07 -6.85 -1.54
CA THR A 78 -5.06 -8.23 -2.03
C THR A 78 -3.89 -8.48 -2.98
N ILE A 79 -3.60 -7.52 -3.86
CA ILE A 79 -2.51 -7.68 -4.80
C ILE A 79 -1.15 -7.56 -4.11
N LEU A 80 -1.02 -6.65 -3.17
CA LEU A 80 0.28 -6.32 -2.60
C LEU A 80 0.67 -7.19 -1.41
N ILE A 81 -0.30 -7.82 -0.74
CA ILE A 81 0.00 -8.53 0.50
C ILE A 81 0.98 -9.69 0.34
N GLY A 82 1.01 -10.31 -0.84
CA GLY A 82 1.96 -11.38 -1.11
C GLY A 82 3.32 -10.89 -1.58
N LYS A 83 3.47 -9.59 -1.81
CA LYS A 83 4.67 -8.99 -2.36
C LYS A 83 5.44 -8.18 -1.34
N TYR A 84 4.74 -7.57 -0.40
CA TYR A 84 5.32 -6.66 0.59
C TYR A 84 4.81 -7.02 1.99
N PRO A 85 5.58 -6.70 3.03
CA PRO A 85 5.18 -7.00 4.42
C PRO A 85 4.19 -5.97 4.95
N LEU A 86 2.94 -6.03 4.49
CA LEU A 86 1.91 -5.09 4.87
C LEU A 86 1.48 -5.25 6.33
N LEU A 87 1.24 -4.14 6.99
CA LEU A 87 0.72 -4.11 8.35
C LEU A 87 -0.80 -3.99 8.40
N ASN A 88 -1.43 -3.89 7.25
CA ASN A 88 -2.88 -3.77 7.16
C ASN A 88 -3.58 -4.96 7.81
N HIS A 89 -4.68 -4.65 8.49
CA HIS A 89 -5.58 -5.68 8.97
C HIS A 89 -6.45 -6.10 7.80
N VAL A 90 -6.22 -7.29 7.26
CA VAL A 90 -6.78 -7.67 5.98
C VAL A 90 -7.92 -8.67 6.12
N VAL A 91 -9.03 -8.40 5.42
CA VAL A 91 -10.10 -9.35 5.27
C VAL A 91 -10.27 -9.57 3.76
N VAL A 92 -9.49 -10.49 3.22
CA VAL A 92 -9.47 -10.69 1.77
C VAL A 92 -10.52 -11.66 1.27
N SER A 93 -11.21 -12.32 2.16
CA SER A 93 -12.17 -13.35 1.76
C SER A 93 -13.33 -12.83 0.93
N HIS A 94 -13.55 -11.52 0.96
CA HIS A 94 -14.66 -10.92 0.22
C HIS A 94 -14.27 -10.30 -1.10
N VAL A 95 -12.99 -10.33 -1.44
CA VAL A 95 -12.51 -9.73 -2.68
C VAL A 95 -12.46 -10.80 -3.74
N SER A 96 -13.32 -10.68 -4.74
CA SER A 96 -13.37 -11.66 -5.81
C SER A 96 -12.24 -11.41 -6.81
N PHE A 97 -11.86 -12.45 -7.52
CA PHE A 97 -10.87 -12.33 -8.58
C PHE A 97 -11.26 -11.28 -9.62
N TRP A 98 -12.55 -11.24 -9.95
CA TRP A 98 -13.03 -10.30 -10.96
C TRP A 98 -12.84 -8.84 -10.52
N ALA A 99 -13.05 -8.57 -9.23
CA ALA A 99 -12.89 -7.22 -8.71
C ALA A 99 -11.42 -6.78 -8.74
N VAL A 100 -10.49 -7.73 -8.64
CA VAL A 100 -9.06 -7.42 -8.59
C VAL A 100 -8.48 -7.13 -9.97
N SER A 101 -9.09 -7.68 -11.05
CA SER A 101 -8.54 -7.56 -12.40
C SER A 101 -8.21 -6.13 -12.86
N PRO A 102 -9.08 -5.12 -12.66
CA PRO A 102 -8.73 -3.77 -13.08
C PRO A 102 -7.53 -3.21 -12.33
N VAL A 103 -7.38 -3.59 -11.06
CA VAL A 103 -6.25 -3.14 -10.25
C VAL A 103 -4.96 -3.83 -10.70
N LEU A 104 -5.04 -5.08 -11.14
CA LEU A 104 -3.88 -5.76 -11.70
C LEU A 104 -3.33 -5.03 -12.91
N THR A 105 -4.20 -4.52 -13.76
CA THR A 105 -3.79 -3.74 -14.92
C THR A 105 -3.07 -2.47 -14.48
N LYS A 106 -3.59 -1.80 -13.47
CA LYS A 106 -2.94 -0.61 -12.94
C LYS A 106 -1.61 -0.94 -12.28
N TRP A 107 -1.52 -2.07 -11.59
CA TRP A 107 -0.28 -2.53 -10.99
C TRP A 107 0.80 -2.73 -12.05
N GLU A 108 0.44 -3.37 -13.17
CA GLU A 108 1.41 -3.59 -14.23
C GLU A 108 1.98 -2.28 -14.79
N LYS A 109 1.20 -1.21 -14.74
CA LYS A 109 1.65 0.10 -15.20
C LYS A 109 2.48 0.84 -14.18
N ILE A 110 2.17 0.67 -12.90
CA ILE A 110 2.79 1.49 -11.85
C ILE A 110 4.02 0.83 -11.22
N ARG A 111 4.16 -0.46 -11.38
CA ARG A 111 5.23 -1.18 -10.68
C ARG A 111 6.63 -0.74 -11.08
N HIS A 112 6.80 -0.28 -12.33
CA HIS A 112 8.09 0.23 -12.70
C HIS A 112 8.41 1.59 -12.11
N LEU A 113 7.41 2.39 -11.72
CA LEU A 113 7.64 3.63 -11.00
C LEU A 113 8.14 3.33 -9.60
N LEU A 114 7.57 2.29 -8.98
CA LEU A 114 8.05 1.83 -7.68
C LEU A 114 9.46 1.26 -7.78
N ASP A 115 9.72 0.49 -8.82
CA ASP A 115 11.05 -0.07 -9.04
C ASP A 115 12.08 1.04 -9.21
N ASN A 116 11.75 2.08 -9.97
CA ASN A 116 12.64 3.23 -10.15
C ASN A 116 12.85 4.00 -8.84
N ALA A 117 11.87 3.97 -7.95
CA ALA A 117 11.99 4.56 -6.63
C ALA A 117 12.65 3.62 -5.63
N ASN A 118 13.18 2.50 -6.11
CA ASN A 118 13.83 1.48 -5.31
C ASN A 118 12.89 0.81 -4.30
N VAL A 119 11.64 0.64 -4.71
CA VAL A 119 10.63 -0.05 -3.91
C VAL A 119 10.26 -1.33 -4.63
N ARG A 120 10.97 -2.40 -4.35
CA ARG A 120 10.80 -3.69 -5.01
C ARG A 120 10.22 -4.70 -4.04
N PRO A 121 9.41 -5.64 -4.53
CA PRO A 121 8.84 -6.66 -3.65
C PRO A 121 9.93 -7.43 -2.92
N ALA A 122 9.70 -7.64 -1.62
CA ALA A 122 10.61 -8.44 -0.81
C ALA A 122 10.54 -9.90 -1.22
N VAL A 123 9.34 -10.35 -1.58
CA VAL A 123 9.14 -11.71 -2.02
C VAL A 123 9.17 -11.71 -3.52
N VAL A 124 10.26 -12.14 -4.04
CA VAL A 124 10.36 -12.24 -5.44
C VAL A 124 9.94 -13.57 -5.81
N SER A 125 8.97 -13.66 -6.13
CA SER A 125 8.44 -14.74 -6.55
C SER A 125 8.61 -15.87 -5.95
N THR A 126 8.82 -15.91 -5.45
CA THR A 126 8.70 -16.79 -4.99
C THR A 126 8.83 -17.76 -5.67
N ASP A 127 9.29 -17.52 -6.21
CA ASP A 127 9.58 -18.06 -6.86
C ASP A 127 9.69 -19.27 -6.62
N ILE A 128 9.32 -19.61 -6.43
CA ILE A 128 9.04 -20.33 -6.29
C ILE A 128 9.39 -21.26 -6.15
N PRO A 129 9.53 -21.69 -6.10
CA PRO A 129 9.80 -22.42 -5.91
C PRO A 129 10.02 -23.30 -6.20
N LYS A 130 10.13 -23.49 -6.42
CA LYS A 130 10.22 -24.21 -6.74
C LYS A 130 10.88 -25.07 -6.44
N ASP A 131 11.17 -25.03 -6.12
CA ASP A 131 11.66 -25.71 -5.81
C ASP A 131 11.70 -26.42 -5.62
N ALA A 132 11.44 -26.14 -5.71
CA ALA A 132 11.25 -26.61 -5.59
C ALA A 132 11.40 -27.23 -5.59
#